data_5bc1a07cfe3ccc90e90cb62dc41293e3
#
_entry.id   5bc1a07cfe3ccc90e90cb62dc41293e3
#
_cell.length_a   1.000
_cell.length_b   1.000
_cell.length_c   1.000
_cell.angle_alpha   90.00
_cell.angle_beta   90.00
_cell.angle_gamma   90.00
#
_symmetry.space_group_name_H-M   'P 1'
#
loop_
_entity.id
_entity.type
_entity.pdbx_description
1 polymer ?
#
loop_
_entity_poly.entity_id
_entity_poly.type
_entity_poly.pdbx_seq_one_letter_code
_entity_poly.pdbx_strand_id
1 'polypeptide(L)'
;MAFTAQDVKKLREMTNCGMMDCKKALTETDGDMDKAIEFLREKGLATAAKKAGRIASEGMVEAVVFDCCNVAVAVEVNSETDFVAKNADFQNFVHSVAEVIAKQNPADVEALKELKINDTQ
;
A
#
# COMPACT_ATOMS: atom_id res chain seq x y z
N MET A 1 3.86 -28.14 -12.35
CA MET A 1 3.82 -26.85 -11.63
C MET A 1 3.09 -27.04 -10.33
N ALA A 2 3.61 -26.54 -9.25
CA ALA A 2 3.02 -26.70 -7.92
C ALA A 2 1.83 -25.77 -7.65
N PHE A 3 1.43 -24.93 -8.59
CA PHE A 3 0.33 -23.98 -8.45
C PHE A 3 -0.55 -23.88 -9.70
N THR A 4 -1.78 -23.40 -9.53
CA THR A 4 -2.78 -23.26 -10.59
C THR A 4 -3.02 -21.80 -10.97
N ALA A 5 -3.76 -21.56 -12.06
CA ALA A 5 -4.19 -20.22 -12.44
C ALA A 5 -5.10 -19.56 -11.36
N GLN A 6 -5.82 -20.39 -10.60
CA GLN A 6 -6.63 -19.91 -9.47
C GLN A 6 -5.77 -19.40 -8.31
N ASP A 7 -4.63 -20.05 -8.06
CA ASP A 7 -3.68 -19.58 -7.03
C ASP A 7 -3.08 -18.24 -7.41
N VAL A 8 -2.75 -18.03 -8.68
CA VAL A 8 -2.28 -16.72 -9.18
C VAL A 8 -3.34 -15.64 -8.98
N LYS A 9 -4.59 -15.95 -9.30
CA LYS A 9 -5.71 -15.04 -9.11
C LYS A 9 -5.91 -14.70 -7.64
N LYS A 10 -5.90 -15.71 -6.78
CA LYS A 10 -6.04 -15.54 -5.33
C LYS A 10 -4.93 -14.66 -4.76
N LEU A 11 -3.67 -14.91 -5.15
CA LEU A 11 -2.54 -14.10 -4.72
C LEU A 11 -2.69 -12.65 -5.17
N ARG A 12 -3.15 -12.43 -6.40
CA ARG A 12 -3.43 -11.08 -6.91
C ARG A 12 -4.52 -10.37 -6.11
N GLU A 13 -5.60 -11.06 -5.76
CA GLU A 13 -6.68 -10.50 -4.94
C GLU A 13 -6.20 -10.12 -3.53
N MET A 14 -5.29 -10.91 -2.96
CA MET A 14 -4.73 -10.66 -1.63
C MET A 14 -3.69 -9.53 -1.60
N THR A 15 -2.88 -9.40 -2.66
CA THR A 15 -1.73 -8.49 -2.68
C THR A 15 -1.93 -7.26 -3.56
N ASN A 16 -2.94 -7.29 -4.43
CA ASN A 16 -3.18 -6.27 -5.45
C ASN A 16 -1.98 -6.02 -6.39
N CYS A 17 -1.09 -6.99 -6.51
CA CYS A 17 0.05 -6.95 -7.42
C CYS A 17 -0.34 -7.36 -8.83
N GLY A 18 0.51 -7.06 -9.81
CA GLY A 18 0.31 -7.46 -11.20
C GLY A 18 0.29 -8.98 -11.37
N MET A 19 -0.51 -9.49 -12.32
CA MET A 19 -0.65 -10.93 -12.54
C MET A 19 0.68 -11.63 -12.84
N MET A 20 1.55 -11.02 -13.63
CA MET A 20 2.87 -11.56 -13.95
C MET A 20 3.79 -11.62 -12.74
N ASP A 21 3.72 -10.63 -11.87
CA ASP A 21 4.48 -10.62 -10.62
C ASP A 21 4.00 -11.71 -9.66
N CYS A 22 2.69 -11.92 -9.56
CA CYS A 22 2.11 -13.00 -8.77
C CYS A 22 2.54 -14.37 -9.31
N LYS A 23 2.49 -14.56 -10.63
CA LYS A 23 2.96 -15.80 -11.26
C LYS A 23 4.44 -16.06 -10.98
N LYS A 24 5.27 -15.03 -11.11
CA LYS A 24 6.70 -15.13 -10.80
C LYS A 24 6.93 -15.48 -9.34
N ALA A 25 6.24 -14.83 -8.43
CA ALA A 25 6.36 -15.11 -7.00
C ALA A 25 6.02 -16.56 -6.66
N LEU A 26 4.95 -17.12 -7.22
CA LEU A 26 4.56 -18.51 -7.02
C LEU A 26 5.55 -19.47 -7.66
N THR A 27 6.16 -19.12 -8.80
CA THR A 27 7.21 -19.91 -9.42
C THR A 27 8.45 -19.99 -8.53
N GLU A 28 8.91 -18.86 -8.00
CA GLU A 28 10.09 -18.77 -7.15
C GLU A 28 9.90 -19.43 -5.78
N THR A 29 8.66 -19.55 -5.31
CA THR A 29 8.33 -20.13 -4.01
C THR A 29 7.69 -21.52 -4.12
N ASP A 30 7.75 -22.12 -5.30
CA ASP A 30 7.22 -23.46 -5.58
C ASP A 30 5.74 -23.65 -5.16
N GLY A 31 4.94 -22.62 -5.38
CA GLY A 31 3.52 -22.61 -5.07
C GLY A 31 3.14 -22.29 -3.62
N ASP A 32 4.12 -21.98 -2.78
CA ASP A 32 3.87 -21.57 -1.40
C ASP A 32 3.29 -20.16 -1.36
N MET A 33 2.04 -20.03 -0.92
CA MET A 33 1.30 -18.77 -0.93
C MET A 33 1.88 -17.75 0.03
N ASP A 34 2.25 -18.15 1.23
CA ASP A 34 2.77 -17.25 2.26
C ASP A 34 4.14 -16.69 1.87
N LYS A 35 5.02 -17.55 1.38
CA LYS A 35 6.32 -17.12 0.84
C LYS A 35 6.19 -16.25 -0.40
N ALA A 36 5.18 -16.49 -1.24
CA ALA A 36 4.90 -15.65 -2.41
C ALA A 36 4.47 -14.24 -2.00
N ILE A 37 3.68 -14.09 -0.95
CA ILE A 37 3.31 -12.80 -0.38
C ILE A 37 4.54 -12.05 0.12
N GLU A 38 5.40 -12.73 0.86
CA GLU A 38 6.65 -12.16 1.37
C GLU A 38 7.60 -11.76 0.23
N PHE A 39 7.74 -12.61 -0.77
CA PHE A 39 8.53 -12.31 -1.98
C PHE A 39 8.05 -11.05 -2.69
N LEU A 40 6.73 -10.88 -2.86
CA LEU A 40 6.14 -9.70 -3.48
C LEU A 40 6.35 -8.45 -2.63
N ARG A 41 6.27 -8.58 -1.31
CA ARG A 41 6.53 -7.50 -0.37
C ARG A 41 7.97 -7.01 -0.47
N GLU A 42 8.95 -7.91 -0.43
CA GLU A 42 10.38 -7.58 -0.57
C GLU A 42 10.67 -6.91 -1.91
N LYS A 43 10.09 -7.43 -2.99
CA LYS A 43 10.20 -6.84 -4.32
C LYS A 43 9.61 -5.43 -4.38
N GLY A 44 8.47 -5.21 -3.74
CA GLY A 44 7.84 -3.91 -3.62
C GLY A 44 8.71 -2.91 -2.88
N LEU A 45 9.30 -3.31 -1.76
CA LEU A 45 10.23 -2.48 -0.98
C LEU A 45 11.48 -2.11 -1.79
N ALA A 46 12.06 -3.07 -2.52
CA ALA A 46 13.21 -2.81 -3.38
C ALA A 46 12.87 -1.84 -4.53
N THR A 47 11.69 -1.97 -5.13
CA THR A 47 11.21 -1.07 -6.17
C THR A 47 10.96 0.34 -5.61
N ALA A 48 10.36 0.44 -4.45
CA ALA A 48 10.14 1.72 -3.77
C ALA A 48 11.46 2.43 -3.46
N ALA A 49 12.46 1.69 -2.97
CA ALA A 49 13.79 2.24 -2.71
C ALA A 49 14.45 2.81 -3.97
N LYS A 50 14.31 2.13 -5.11
CA LYS A 50 14.84 2.61 -6.40
C LYS A 50 14.15 3.88 -6.89
N LYS A 51 12.89 4.08 -6.53
CA LYS A 51 12.07 5.22 -6.95
C LYS A 51 12.05 6.37 -5.94
N ALA A 52 12.68 6.21 -4.79
CA ALA A 52 12.63 7.18 -3.70
C ALA A 52 13.16 8.58 -4.07
N GLY A 53 14.06 8.68 -5.05
CA GLY A 53 14.59 9.95 -5.55
C GLY A 53 13.74 10.64 -6.61
N ARG A 54 12.60 10.07 -7.01
CA ARG A 54 11.74 10.70 -8.02
C ARG A 54 10.96 11.87 -7.43
N ILE A 55 10.77 12.91 -8.24
CA ILE A 55 9.99 14.09 -7.84
C ILE A 55 8.52 13.72 -7.84
N ALA A 56 7.85 13.94 -6.71
CA ALA A 56 6.42 13.80 -6.54
C ALA A 56 5.83 15.17 -6.20
N SER A 57 5.50 15.95 -7.22
CA SER A 57 4.99 17.33 -7.10
C SER A 57 3.47 17.41 -7.12
N GLU A 58 2.80 16.35 -7.51
CA GLU A 58 1.36 16.21 -7.47
C GLU A 58 0.95 15.44 -6.19
N GLY A 59 -0.32 15.24 -5.98
CA GLY A 59 -0.81 14.49 -4.85
C GLY A 59 -2.16 14.95 -4.35
N MET A 60 -2.47 14.58 -3.12
CA MET A 60 -3.73 14.88 -2.49
C MET A 60 -3.50 15.32 -1.04
N VAL A 61 -4.25 16.35 -0.61
CA VAL A 61 -4.38 16.75 0.78
C VAL A 61 -5.77 16.37 1.26
N GLU A 62 -5.86 15.66 2.37
CA GLU A 62 -7.13 15.36 3.02
C GLU A 62 -7.14 15.94 4.43
N ALA A 63 -8.21 16.65 4.75
CA ALA A 63 -8.47 17.15 6.09
C ALA A 63 -9.82 16.59 6.55
N VAL A 64 -9.81 15.84 7.63
CA VAL A 64 -11.00 15.13 8.14
C VAL A 64 -11.13 15.35 9.63
N VAL A 65 -12.37 15.55 10.09
CA VAL A 65 -12.73 15.59 11.51
C VAL A 65 -13.42 14.26 11.86
N PHE A 66 -12.90 13.58 12.88
CA PHE A 66 -13.48 12.35 13.40
C PHE A 66 -14.25 12.65 14.69
N ASP A 67 -15.55 12.73 14.61
CA ASP A 67 -16.43 13.07 15.73
C ASP A 67 -16.36 12.05 16.87
N CYS A 68 -16.12 10.78 16.53
CA CYS A 68 -16.04 9.69 17.51
C CYS A 68 -14.94 9.89 18.56
N CYS A 69 -13.89 10.66 18.26
CA CYS A 69 -12.71 10.83 19.12
C CYS A 69 -12.25 12.29 19.27
N ASN A 70 -13.04 13.22 18.76
CA ASN A 70 -12.73 14.67 18.76
C ASN A 70 -11.35 14.98 18.17
N VAL A 71 -11.00 14.32 17.08
CA VAL A 71 -9.71 14.45 16.41
C VAL A 71 -9.90 15.00 15.00
N ALA A 72 -9.12 16.02 14.64
CA ALA A 72 -8.98 16.50 13.30
C ALA A 72 -7.62 16.08 12.74
N VAL A 73 -7.59 15.58 11.52
CA VAL A 73 -6.38 15.13 10.81
C VAL A 73 -6.28 15.88 9.50
N ALA A 74 -5.08 16.40 9.21
CA ALA A 74 -4.72 16.88 7.90
C ALA A 74 -3.48 16.11 7.43
N VAL A 75 -3.54 15.50 6.25
CA VAL A 75 -2.45 14.72 5.68
C VAL A 75 -2.28 15.07 4.21
N GLU A 76 -1.04 15.20 3.79
CA GLU A 76 -0.64 15.35 2.39
C GLU A 76 0.09 14.08 1.95
N VAL A 77 -0.37 13.48 0.86
CA VAL A 77 0.29 12.33 0.22
C VAL A 77 0.63 12.72 -1.21
N ASN A 78 1.91 12.74 -1.53
CA ASN A 78 2.40 13.14 -2.83
C ASN A 78 2.42 11.98 -3.82
N SER A 79 2.25 12.29 -5.10
CA SER A 79 2.35 11.37 -6.21
C SER A 79 3.14 11.98 -7.36
N GLU A 80 3.63 11.13 -8.26
CA GLU A 80 4.40 11.59 -9.43
C GLU A 80 3.53 12.32 -10.45
N THR A 81 2.26 11.95 -10.59
CA THR A 81 1.33 12.50 -11.58
C THR A 81 -0.03 12.84 -11.00
N ASP A 82 -0.74 13.76 -11.66
CA ASP A 82 -2.12 14.09 -11.32
C ASP A 82 -3.11 12.95 -11.61
N PHE A 83 -2.78 12.08 -12.57
CA PHE A 83 -3.57 10.87 -12.83
C PHE A 83 -3.65 9.95 -11.61
N VAL A 84 -2.53 9.77 -10.91
CA VAL A 84 -2.50 9.01 -9.65
C VAL A 84 -3.32 9.72 -8.57
N ALA A 85 -3.17 11.02 -8.43
CA ALA A 85 -3.92 11.82 -7.44
C ALA A 85 -5.43 11.75 -7.65
N LYS A 86 -5.89 11.58 -8.88
CA LYS A 86 -7.32 11.45 -9.23
C LYS A 86 -7.84 10.01 -9.17
N ASN A 87 -6.96 9.03 -9.03
CA ASN A 87 -7.34 7.61 -8.94
C ASN A 87 -8.08 7.32 -7.64
N ALA A 88 -9.21 6.58 -7.73
CA ALA A 88 -10.04 6.26 -6.58
C ALA A 88 -9.30 5.41 -5.53
N ASP A 89 -8.46 4.47 -5.96
CA ASP A 89 -7.66 3.63 -5.05
C ASP A 89 -6.64 4.46 -4.27
N PHE A 90 -6.00 5.43 -4.92
CA PHE A 90 -5.10 6.37 -4.27
C PHE A 90 -5.84 7.23 -3.25
N GLN A 91 -7.00 7.78 -3.60
CA GLN A 91 -7.82 8.59 -2.69
C GLN A 91 -8.30 7.79 -1.48
N ASN A 92 -8.72 6.54 -1.68
CA ASN A 92 -9.08 5.62 -0.60
C ASN A 92 -7.90 5.31 0.31
N PHE A 93 -6.71 5.14 -0.26
CA PHE A 93 -5.48 4.96 0.51
C PHE A 93 -5.19 6.18 1.39
N VAL A 94 -5.28 7.39 0.86
CA VAL A 94 -5.07 8.65 1.61
C VAL A 94 -6.07 8.77 2.75
N HIS A 95 -7.34 8.43 2.50
CA HIS A 95 -8.37 8.42 3.54
C HIS A 95 -8.06 7.40 4.64
N SER A 96 -7.61 6.20 4.28
CA SER A 96 -7.19 5.17 5.24
C SER A 96 -5.99 5.61 6.08
N VAL A 97 -5.05 6.34 5.49
CA VAL A 97 -3.91 6.94 6.21
C VAL A 97 -4.41 7.95 7.24
N ALA A 98 -5.36 8.82 6.87
CA ALA A 98 -5.96 9.78 7.80
C ALA A 98 -6.64 9.08 8.98
N GLU A 99 -7.35 7.98 8.75
CA GLU A 99 -7.97 7.18 9.82
C GLU A 99 -6.94 6.57 10.76
N VAL A 100 -5.85 6.04 10.23
CA VAL A 100 -4.74 5.48 11.04
C VAL A 100 -4.11 6.56 11.91
N ILE A 101 -3.89 7.75 11.37
CA ILE A 101 -3.35 8.89 12.12
C ILE A 101 -4.30 9.25 13.29
N ALA A 102 -5.60 9.32 13.03
CA ALA A 102 -6.59 9.63 14.04
C ALA A 102 -6.64 8.59 15.18
N LYS A 103 -6.51 7.31 14.85
CA LYS A 103 -6.61 6.22 15.82
C LYS A 103 -5.33 5.99 16.61
N GLN A 104 -4.17 6.13 16.00
CA GLN A 104 -2.88 5.72 16.57
C GLN A 104 -1.97 6.89 16.94
N ASN A 105 -2.30 8.11 16.50
CA ASN A 105 -1.59 9.33 16.83
C ASN A 105 -0.05 9.22 16.73
N PRO A 106 0.50 8.88 15.55
CA PRO A 106 1.95 8.76 15.37
C PRO A 106 2.65 10.08 15.63
N ALA A 107 3.85 10.03 16.20
CA ALA A 107 4.62 11.22 16.58
C ALA A 107 5.14 12.00 15.36
N ASP A 108 5.43 11.31 14.25
CA ASP A 108 5.96 11.89 13.01
C ASP A 108 5.66 10.98 11.81
N VAL A 109 6.13 11.39 10.63
CA VAL A 109 5.94 10.63 9.39
C VAL A 109 6.67 9.28 9.42
N GLU A 110 7.83 9.20 10.02
CA GLU A 110 8.59 7.94 10.12
C GLU A 110 7.85 6.92 10.99
N ALA A 111 7.28 7.35 12.12
CA ALA A 111 6.44 6.51 12.96
C ALA A 111 5.17 6.07 12.21
N LEU A 112 4.57 6.94 11.40
CA LEU A 112 3.41 6.64 10.57
C LEU A 112 3.70 5.52 9.56
N LYS A 113 4.85 5.50 8.94
CA LYS A 113 5.24 4.48 7.96
C LYS A 113 5.32 3.05 8.54
N GLU A 114 5.55 2.93 9.84
CA GLU A 114 5.62 1.64 10.53
C GLU A 114 4.25 1.09 10.94
N LEU A 115 3.18 1.88 10.81
CA LEU A 115 1.84 1.48 11.18
C LEU A 115 1.17 0.66 10.07
N LYS A 116 0.18 -0.15 10.46
CA LYS A 116 -0.60 -0.99 9.55
C LYS A 116 -1.95 -0.35 9.24
N ILE A 117 -2.39 -0.50 8.02
CA ILE A 117 -3.74 -0.17 7.59
C ILE A 117 -4.58 -1.44 7.69
N ASN A 118 -5.54 -1.45 8.62
CA ASN A 118 -6.30 -2.65 9.00
C ASN A 118 -5.31 -3.73 9.50
N ASP A 119 -5.50 -4.98 9.16
CA ASP A 119 -4.58 -6.07 9.47
C ASP A 119 -3.62 -6.38 8.32
N THR A 120 -3.55 -5.48 7.33
CA THR A 120 -2.71 -5.61 6.13
C THR A 120 -1.62 -4.55 6.13
N GLN A 121 -0.45 -4.93 5.71
CA GLN A 121 0.68 -4.00 5.51
C GLN A 121 0.64 -3.38 4.12
#